data_978514ad8e35f02c39594c6a26655511
#
_entry.id   978514ad8e35f02c39594c6a26655511
#
_cell.length_a   1.000
_cell.length_b   1.000
_cell.length_c   1.000
_cell.angle_alpha   90.00
_cell.angle_beta   90.00
_cell.angle_gamma   90.00
#
_symmetry.space_group_name_H-M   'P 1'
#
loop_
_entity.id
_entity.type
_entity.pdbx_description
1 polymer ?
#
loop_
_entity_poly.entity_id
_entity_poly.type
_entity_poly.pdbx_seq_one_letter_code
_entity_poly.pdbx_strand_id
1 'polypeptide(L)'
;MRALAVLLVVMYHAHLPGAHAGFLGVDVFFVISGFVITNVLLKERERTSGTSLLDFYGRRIRRILPAATVVIIATIFATYHWLAFFVGGQVANDAKFVAAFVGNFHFAAEGTQYFTQALPSTLQQFWSLAVEEQFYVVWPLLFIGACRVAGRERRDDTLVPLLVVIILASLLWSIHLTSINSTQAFFSPFTRAWELALGALLAVTAEKMQHMPRWSGGALRVAGLLAILLSTWFMSSTTVWPGAHSIIPVVGAALMIAGGSVSPDSGFDVVTNFPVIQWIGLISYSLYLVHWPILTIAAEHSISPLSRGTEWELAGVSVVVAAVSYYLIERPVRNFSLLVRYRWLTYLMGAALIGLTYAVIFWHLHNQG
;
A
#
# COMPACT_ATOMS: atom_id res chain seq x y z
N MET A 1 0.49 -2.20 13.36
CA MET A 1 0.51 -2.97 12.10
C MET A 1 1.18 -2.24 10.94
N ARG A 2 0.82 -0.99 10.58
CA ARG A 2 1.49 -0.25 9.49
C ARG A 2 3.01 -0.16 9.65
N ALA A 3 3.48 0.06 10.89
CA ALA A 3 4.91 0.07 11.17
C ALA A 3 5.57 -1.28 10.85
N LEU A 4 4.96 -2.39 11.27
CA LEU A 4 5.45 -3.73 10.94
C LEU A 4 5.53 -3.93 9.42
N ALA A 5 4.47 -3.62 8.70
CA ALA A 5 4.40 -3.81 7.27
C ALA A 5 5.47 -3.01 6.49
N VAL A 6 5.64 -1.70 6.82
CA VAL A 6 6.65 -0.88 6.14
C VAL A 6 8.08 -1.28 6.50
N LEU A 7 8.31 -1.67 7.76
CA LEU A 7 9.63 -2.14 8.18
C LEU A 7 10.03 -3.43 7.47
N LEU A 8 9.12 -4.40 7.33
CA LEU A 8 9.37 -5.62 6.58
C LEU A 8 9.78 -5.31 5.13
N VAL A 9 9.06 -4.40 4.46
CA VAL A 9 9.37 -3.98 3.09
C VAL A 9 10.73 -3.30 2.99
N VAL A 10 11.02 -2.33 3.86
CA VAL A 10 12.29 -1.60 3.84
C VAL A 10 13.47 -2.52 4.18
N MET A 11 13.31 -3.40 5.18
CA MET A 11 14.32 -4.37 5.55
C MET A 11 14.63 -5.35 4.41
N TYR A 12 13.62 -5.79 3.68
CA TYR A 12 13.80 -6.66 2.51
C TYR A 12 14.60 -5.96 1.40
N HIS A 13 14.21 -4.74 1.04
CA HIS A 13 14.86 -4.01 -0.04
C HIS A 13 16.26 -3.48 0.32
N ALA A 14 16.55 -3.30 1.60
CA ALA A 14 17.88 -2.97 2.12
C ALA A 14 18.69 -4.23 2.52
N HIS A 15 18.26 -5.42 2.11
CA HIS A 15 18.89 -6.72 2.39
C HIS A 15 19.26 -6.92 3.88
N LEU A 16 18.44 -6.37 4.80
CA LEU A 16 18.67 -6.55 6.23
C LEU A 16 18.38 -8.00 6.65
N PRO A 17 19.17 -8.55 7.59
CA PRO A 17 18.99 -9.93 8.04
C PRO A 17 17.61 -10.15 8.67
N GLY A 18 17.03 -11.33 8.44
CA GLY A 18 15.74 -11.73 9.01
C GLY A 18 14.50 -11.31 8.21
N ALA A 19 14.65 -10.60 7.09
CA ALA A 19 13.55 -10.16 6.23
C ALA A 19 13.61 -10.80 4.82
N HIS A 20 13.85 -12.12 4.74
CA HIS A 20 14.03 -12.86 3.48
C HIS A 20 12.84 -12.74 2.52
N ALA A 21 11.64 -12.59 3.04
CA ALA A 21 10.41 -12.35 2.28
C ALA A 21 9.67 -11.09 2.77
N GLY A 22 10.39 -10.01 3.13
CA GLY A 22 9.77 -8.79 3.65
C GLY A 22 8.83 -8.10 2.66
N PHE A 23 8.90 -8.43 1.35
CA PHE A 23 7.95 -7.98 0.34
C PHE A 23 6.49 -8.30 0.69
N LEU A 24 6.24 -9.37 1.47
CA LEU A 24 4.91 -9.72 1.99
C LEU A 24 4.30 -8.64 2.91
N GLY A 25 5.09 -7.66 3.36
CA GLY A 25 4.57 -6.47 4.02
C GLY A 25 3.55 -5.70 3.17
N VAL A 26 3.63 -5.80 1.83
CA VAL A 26 2.63 -5.23 0.91
C VAL A 26 1.27 -5.92 1.08
N ASP A 27 1.25 -7.24 1.20
CA ASP A 27 0.02 -8.02 1.41
C ASP A 27 -0.62 -7.64 2.77
N VAL A 28 0.20 -7.44 3.81
CA VAL A 28 -0.26 -6.91 5.11
C VAL A 28 -0.86 -5.51 4.94
N PHE A 29 -0.25 -4.64 4.11
CA PHE A 29 -0.82 -3.32 3.82
C PHE A 29 -2.17 -3.41 3.12
N PHE A 30 -2.36 -4.32 2.18
CA PHE A 30 -3.64 -4.49 1.49
C PHE A 30 -4.77 -4.87 2.46
N VAL A 31 -4.53 -5.79 3.40
CA VAL A 31 -5.53 -6.12 4.44
C VAL A 31 -5.85 -4.91 5.31
N ILE A 32 -4.81 -4.18 5.77
CA ILE A 32 -5.00 -2.95 6.57
C ILE A 32 -5.81 -1.92 5.78
N SER A 33 -5.52 -1.75 4.50
CA SER A 33 -6.17 -0.77 3.63
C SER A 33 -7.63 -1.08 3.40
N GLY A 34 -7.98 -2.34 3.13
CA GLY A 34 -9.37 -2.80 3.03
C GLY A 34 -10.14 -2.55 4.33
N PHE A 35 -9.55 -2.88 5.48
CA PHE A 35 -10.15 -2.64 6.78
C PHE A 35 -10.38 -1.16 7.07
N VAL A 36 -9.36 -0.33 6.89
CA VAL A 36 -9.44 1.11 7.20
C VAL A 36 -10.44 1.81 6.30
N ILE A 37 -10.42 1.52 4.98
CA ILE A 37 -11.32 2.19 4.04
C ILE A 37 -12.77 1.85 4.29
N THR A 38 -13.05 0.58 4.60
CA THR A 38 -14.40 0.12 4.90
C THR A 38 -14.91 0.71 6.21
N ASN A 39 -14.08 0.79 7.25
CA ASN A 39 -14.44 1.48 8.50
C ASN A 39 -14.76 2.96 8.28
N VAL A 40 -14.05 3.64 7.37
CA VAL A 40 -14.35 5.05 7.02
C VAL A 40 -15.75 5.15 6.39
N LEU A 41 -16.09 4.25 5.47
CA LEU A 41 -17.40 4.23 4.81
C LEU A 41 -18.52 3.88 5.80
N LEU A 42 -18.31 2.91 6.68
CA LEU A 42 -19.27 2.50 7.72
C LEU A 42 -19.56 3.66 8.67
N LYS A 43 -18.53 4.26 9.26
CA LYS A 43 -18.66 5.40 10.21
C LYS A 43 -19.30 6.63 9.56
N GLU A 44 -19.00 6.92 8.30
CA GLU A 44 -19.63 8.02 7.59
C GLU A 44 -21.13 7.76 7.42
N ARG A 45 -21.50 6.55 7.00
CA ARG A 45 -22.89 6.15 6.84
C ARG A 45 -23.69 6.17 8.15
N GLU A 46 -23.08 5.74 9.24
CA GLU A 46 -23.72 5.79 10.57
C GLU A 46 -24.01 7.23 11.00
N ARG A 47 -23.06 8.14 10.75
CA ARG A 47 -23.17 9.55 11.16
C ARG A 47 -24.14 10.37 10.29
N THR A 48 -24.18 10.11 8.97
CA THR A 48 -24.86 10.97 8.00
C THR A 48 -26.00 10.29 7.25
N SER A 49 -26.29 9.02 7.57
CA SER A 49 -27.24 8.15 6.85
C SER A 49 -26.96 8.01 5.34
N GLY A 50 -25.78 8.43 4.89
CA GLY A 50 -25.33 8.36 3.50
C GLY A 50 -23.82 8.23 3.39
N THR A 51 -23.30 8.15 2.18
CA THR A 51 -21.86 8.16 1.90
C THR A 51 -21.59 9.15 0.77
N SER A 52 -20.77 10.17 1.04
CA SER A 52 -20.39 11.16 0.06
C SER A 52 -19.10 10.72 -0.66
N LEU A 53 -19.23 10.25 -1.90
CA LEU A 53 -18.08 9.90 -2.73
C LEU A 53 -17.11 11.08 -2.91
N LEU A 54 -17.65 12.29 -3.07
CA LEU A 54 -16.82 13.48 -3.23
C LEU A 54 -16.00 13.77 -1.96
N ASP A 55 -16.57 13.64 -0.78
CA ASP A 55 -15.78 13.81 0.46
C ASP A 55 -14.77 12.69 0.64
N PHE A 56 -15.16 11.49 0.28
CA PHE A 56 -14.28 10.34 0.34
C PHE A 56 -13.04 10.53 -0.56
N TYR A 57 -13.23 10.78 -1.86
CA TYR A 57 -12.10 11.00 -2.78
C TYR A 57 -11.31 12.27 -2.46
N GLY A 58 -11.97 13.34 -2.00
CA GLY A 58 -11.27 14.53 -1.55
C GLY A 58 -10.29 14.26 -0.40
N ARG A 59 -10.68 13.42 0.58
CA ARG A 59 -9.76 12.99 1.66
C ARG A 59 -8.57 12.20 1.11
N ARG A 60 -8.77 11.37 0.08
CA ARG A 60 -7.71 10.58 -0.56
C ARG A 60 -6.74 11.45 -1.35
N ILE A 61 -7.25 12.36 -2.18
CA ILE A 61 -6.45 13.33 -2.94
C ILE A 61 -5.48 14.07 -2.00
N ARG A 62 -5.98 14.67 -0.91
CA ARG A 62 -5.14 15.39 0.04
C ARG A 62 -4.09 14.53 0.75
N ARG A 63 -4.34 13.25 0.88
CA ARG A 63 -3.43 12.33 1.57
C ARG A 63 -2.36 11.76 0.65
N ILE A 64 -2.69 11.45 -0.60
CA ILE A 64 -1.88 10.62 -1.48
C ILE A 64 -1.12 11.46 -2.50
N LEU A 65 -1.82 12.29 -3.27
CA LEU A 65 -1.22 13.00 -4.39
C LEU A 65 -0.03 13.91 -4.04
N PRO A 66 -0.05 14.71 -2.96
CA PRO A 66 1.05 15.65 -2.71
C PRO A 66 2.40 14.96 -2.55
N ALA A 67 2.48 13.93 -1.70
CA ALA A 67 3.72 13.20 -1.49
C ALA A 67 4.10 12.35 -2.71
N ALA A 68 3.13 11.68 -3.36
CA ALA A 68 3.38 10.92 -4.58
C ALA A 68 3.95 11.79 -5.69
N THR A 69 3.36 12.96 -5.96
CA THR A 69 3.85 13.93 -6.96
C THR A 69 5.30 14.35 -6.67
N VAL A 70 5.60 14.74 -5.43
CA VAL A 70 6.95 15.16 -5.06
C VAL A 70 7.95 14.03 -5.24
N VAL A 71 7.62 12.81 -4.83
CA VAL A 71 8.52 11.65 -4.98
C VAL A 71 8.72 11.29 -6.44
N ILE A 72 7.68 11.27 -7.27
CA ILE A 72 7.80 10.99 -8.70
C ILE A 72 8.72 12.02 -9.38
N ILE A 73 8.45 13.30 -9.17
CA ILE A 73 9.25 14.40 -9.75
C ILE A 73 10.70 14.34 -9.26
N ALA A 74 10.91 14.19 -7.95
CA ALA A 74 12.24 14.08 -7.37
C ALA A 74 13.02 12.86 -7.91
N THR A 75 12.34 11.73 -8.11
CA THR A 75 12.94 10.52 -8.69
C THR A 75 13.36 10.74 -10.15
N ILE A 76 12.52 11.39 -10.97
CA ILE A 76 12.87 11.73 -12.36
C ILE A 76 14.13 12.61 -12.37
N PHE A 77 14.16 13.70 -11.61
CA PHE A 77 15.34 14.57 -11.55
C PHE A 77 16.59 13.84 -11.04
N ALA A 78 16.43 13.00 -10.01
CA ALA A 78 17.53 12.24 -9.43
C ALA A 78 18.11 11.23 -10.42
N THR A 79 17.28 10.52 -11.18
CA THR A 79 17.74 9.56 -12.18
C THR A 79 18.48 10.24 -13.32
N TYR A 80 18.00 11.38 -13.82
CA TYR A 80 18.72 12.14 -14.84
C TYR A 80 20.05 12.73 -14.34
N HIS A 81 20.15 13.04 -13.05
CA HIS A 81 21.36 13.66 -12.47
C HIS A 81 22.44 12.63 -12.14
N TRP A 82 22.05 11.48 -11.57
CA TRP A 82 23.02 10.49 -11.05
C TRP A 82 23.17 9.25 -11.90
N LEU A 83 22.23 8.97 -12.80
CA LEU A 83 22.26 7.78 -13.65
C LEU A 83 22.49 8.15 -15.15
N ALA A 84 22.63 7.14 -15.99
CA ALA A 84 22.75 7.35 -17.40
C ALA A 84 21.46 7.94 -17.99
N PHE A 85 21.60 8.82 -18.98
CA PHE A 85 20.51 9.56 -19.60
C PHE A 85 19.34 8.66 -20.06
N PHE A 86 19.65 7.51 -20.67
CA PHE A 86 18.62 6.56 -21.11
C PHE A 86 17.82 5.96 -19.96
N VAL A 87 18.43 5.77 -18.78
CA VAL A 87 17.72 5.30 -17.57
C VAL A 87 16.72 6.36 -17.11
N GLY A 88 17.13 7.64 -17.09
CA GLY A 88 16.24 8.75 -16.82
C GLY A 88 15.05 8.80 -17.77
N GLY A 89 15.28 8.55 -19.06
CA GLY A 89 14.22 8.47 -20.09
C GLY A 89 13.23 7.31 -19.86
N GLN A 90 13.73 6.14 -19.47
CA GLN A 90 12.88 5.00 -19.09
C GLN A 90 12.02 5.33 -17.87
N VAL A 91 12.65 5.87 -16.81
CA VAL A 91 11.93 6.26 -15.58
C VAL A 91 10.88 7.35 -15.85
N ALA A 92 11.17 8.33 -16.71
CA ALA A 92 10.19 9.33 -17.14
C ALA A 92 9.04 8.70 -17.95
N ASN A 93 9.31 7.65 -18.74
CA ASN A 93 8.25 6.88 -19.40
C ASN A 93 7.38 6.12 -18.42
N ASP A 94 7.96 5.42 -17.46
CA ASP A 94 7.24 4.71 -16.38
C ASP A 94 6.37 5.67 -15.56
N ALA A 95 6.89 6.87 -15.29
CA ALA A 95 6.20 7.90 -14.52
C ALA A 95 4.86 8.30 -15.12
N LYS A 96 4.66 8.19 -16.46
CA LYS A 96 3.35 8.44 -17.10
C LYS A 96 2.26 7.52 -16.52
N PHE A 97 2.58 6.23 -16.41
CA PHE A 97 1.65 5.21 -15.93
C PHE A 97 1.52 5.26 -14.40
N VAL A 98 2.61 5.56 -13.72
CA VAL A 98 2.64 5.71 -12.25
C VAL A 98 1.79 6.92 -11.82
N ALA A 99 1.92 8.07 -12.48
CA ALA A 99 1.13 9.26 -12.19
C ALA A 99 -0.38 9.06 -12.44
N ALA A 100 -0.75 8.15 -13.34
CA ALA A 100 -2.15 7.76 -13.61
C ALA A 100 -2.65 6.63 -12.70
N PHE A 101 -1.85 6.13 -11.76
CA PHE A 101 -2.16 4.95 -10.92
C PHE A 101 -2.49 3.69 -11.73
N VAL A 102 -1.82 3.51 -12.86
CA VAL A 102 -1.89 2.30 -13.72
C VAL A 102 -0.51 1.66 -13.95
N GLY A 103 0.49 2.05 -13.16
CA GLY A 103 1.85 1.52 -13.24
C GLY A 103 1.93 0.00 -13.06
N ASN A 104 1.02 -0.60 -12.28
CA ASN A 104 0.92 -2.04 -12.11
C ASN A 104 0.65 -2.77 -13.46
N PHE A 105 -0.23 -2.26 -14.31
CA PHE A 105 -0.48 -2.83 -15.64
C PHE A 105 0.70 -2.63 -16.59
N HIS A 106 1.37 -1.48 -16.51
CA HIS A 106 2.56 -1.19 -17.30
C HIS A 106 3.70 -2.17 -16.96
N PHE A 107 4.07 -2.32 -15.69
CA PHE A 107 5.11 -3.26 -15.27
C PHE A 107 4.76 -4.72 -15.56
N ALA A 108 3.50 -5.10 -15.48
CA ALA A 108 3.03 -6.43 -15.88
C ALA A 108 3.21 -6.66 -17.38
N ALA A 109 2.91 -5.66 -18.23
CA ALA A 109 3.02 -5.75 -19.69
C ALA A 109 4.48 -5.80 -20.17
N GLU A 110 5.39 -5.09 -19.50
CA GLU A 110 6.82 -5.15 -19.76
C GLU A 110 7.48 -6.47 -19.33
N GLY A 111 6.72 -7.36 -18.67
CA GLY A 111 7.25 -8.61 -18.16
C GLY A 111 8.24 -8.41 -17.01
N THR A 112 8.17 -7.26 -16.33
CA THR A 112 9.05 -6.92 -15.21
C THR A 112 8.96 -7.99 -14.13
N GLN A 113 10.01 -8.78 -13.96
CA GLN A 113 10.05 -9.77 -12.90
C GLN A 113 10.50 -9.08 -11.61
N TYR A 114 9.60 -9.01 -10.63
CA TYR A 114 9.86 -8.32 -9.36
C TYR A 114 11.07 -8.88 -8.59
N PHE A 115 11.40 -10.13 -8.80
CA PHE A 115 12.47 -10.84 -8.08
C PHE A 115 13.74 -11.08 -8.91
N THR A 116 13.87 -10.52 -10.11
CA THR A 116 15.09 -10.68 -10.92
C THR A 116 16.19 -9.74 -10.48
N GLN A 117 17.43 -10.12 -10.85
CA GLN A 117 18.62 -9.28 -10.65
C GLN A 117 18.77 -8.15 -11.70
N ALA A 118 17.88 -8.07 -12.68
CA ALA A 118 17.84 -6.92 -13.59
C ALA A 118 17.45 -5.68 -12.81
N LEU A 119 18.09 -4.54 -13.10
CA LEU A 119 17.83 -3.26 -12.42
C LEU A 119 16.35 -2.86 -12.61
N PRO A 120 15.54 -2.90 -11.56
CA PRO A 120 14.11 -2.60 -11.67
C PRO A 120 13.91 -1.09 -11.75
N SER A 121 12.80 -0.66 -12.35
CA SER A 121 12.44 0.77 -12.37
C SER A 121 12.48 1.40 -10.96
N THR A 122 13.08 2.57 -10.85
CA THR A 122 13.14 3.34 -9.60
C THR A 122 11.76 3.80 -9.10
N LEU A 123 10.71 3.64 -9.90
CA LEU A 123 9.31 3.91 -9.55
C LEU A 123 8.47 2.62 -9.41
N GLN A 124 9.10 1.44 -9.45
CA GLN A 124 8.36 0.18 -9.47
C GLN A 124 7.48 -0.01 -8.24
N GLN A 125 7.90 0.45 -7.05
CA GLN A 125 7.10 0.32 -5.81
C GLN A 125 5.69 0.92 -5.90
N PHE A 126 5.45 1.85 -6.81
CA PHE A 126 4.12 2.44 -7.02
C PHE A 126 3.07 1.46 -7.55
N TRP A 127 3.47 0.26 -7.99
CA TRP A 127 2.53 -0.76 -8.45
C TRP A 127 1.48 -1.12 -7.40
N SER A 128 1.89 -1.27 -6.15
CA SER A 128 0.96 -1.64 -5.07
C SER A 128 0.04 -0.49 -4.69
N LEU A 129 0.55 0.75 -4.73
CA LEU A 129 -0.27 1.94 -4.55
C LEU A 129 -1.32 2.06 -5.66
N ALA A 130 -0.97 1.71 -6.91
CA ALA A 130 -1.93 1.66 -8.02
C ALA A 130 -3.05 0.65 -7.76
N VAL A 131 -2.71 -0.58 -7.33
CA VAL A 131 -3.71 -1.60 -6.95
C VAL A 131 -4.61 -1.12 -5.81
N GLU A 132 -4.03 -0.48 -4.80
CA GLU A 132 -4.77 0.06 -3.65
C GLU A 132 -5.76 1.15 -4.10
N GLU A 133 -5.33 2.11 -4.94
CA GLU A 133 -6.20 3.19 -5.43
C GLU A 133 -7.28 2.69 -6.39
N GLN A 134 -6.99 1.69 -7.22
CA GLN A 134 -7.99 1.03 -8.07
C GLN A 134 -9.08 0.38 -7.20
N PHE A 135 -8.71 -0.30 -6.11
CA PHE A 135 -9.68 -0.82 -5.16
C PHE A 135 -10.49 0.31 -4.50
N TYR A 136 -9.88 1.44 -4.17
CA TYR A 136 -10.56 2.59 -3.57
C TYR A 136 -11.51 3.29 -4.55
N VAL A 137 -11.34 3.13 -5.86
CA VAL A 137 -12.34 3.58 -6.84
C VAL A 137 -13.54 2.63 -6.87
N VAL A 138 -13.30 1.33 -6.91
CA VAL A 138 -14.35 0.32 -7.12
C VAL A 138 -15.13 0.02 -5.84
N TRP A 139 -14.44 -0.17 -4.72
CA TRP A 139 -15.06 -0.63 -3.48
C TRP A 139 -16.14 0.30 -2.91
N PRO A 140 -15.97 1.64 -2.83
CA PRO A 140 -17.04 2.52 -2.34
C PRO A 140 -18.31 2.47 -3.20
N LEU A 141 -18.18 2.25 -4.50
CA LEU A 141 -19.32 2.11 -5.41
C LEU A 141 -20.08 0.81 -5.12
N LEU A 142 -19.37 -0.30 -4.98
CA LEU A 142 -19.95 -1.60 -4.61
C LEU A 142 -20.59 -1.54 -3.22
N PHE A 143 -19.92 -0.90 -2.25
CA PHE A 143 -20.42 -0.69 -0.90
C PHE A 143 -21.74 0.09 -0.90
N ILE A 144 -21.79 1.21 -1.61
CA ILE A 144 -23.03 2.03 -1.72
C ILE A 144 -24.12 1.25 -2.43
N GLY A 145 -23.79 0.54 -3.50
CA GLY A 145 -24.75 -0.30 -4.25
C GLY A 145 -25.35 -1.38 -3.34
N ALA A 146 -24.52 -2.15 -2.64
CA ALA A 146 -24.96 -3.17 -1.70
C ALA A 146 -25.85 -2.59 -0.58
N CYS A 147 -25.45 -1.44 -0.01
CA CYS A 147 -26.22 -0.77 1.02
C CYS A 147 -27.57 -0.21 0.52
N ARG A 148 -27.70 0.14 -0.75
CA ARG A 148 -28.97 0.57 -1.34
C ARG A 148 -29.92 -0.60 -1.53
N VAL A 149 -29.41 -1.74 -1.97
CA VAL A 149 -30.19 -2.98 -2.17
C VAL A 149 -30.68 -3.55 -0.84
N ALA A 150 -29.79 -3.62 0.15
CA ALA A 150 -30.09 -4.23 1.45
C ALA A 150 -30.98 -3.41 2.37
N GLY A 151 -31.07 -2.09 2.17
CA GLY A 151 -31.63 -1.19 3.16
C GLY A 151 -30.72 -1.01 4.38
N ARG A 152 -31.27 -0.36 5.45
CA ARG A 152 -30.42 0.00 6.61
C ARG A 152 -30.21 -1.17 7.57
N GLU A 153 -31.21 -2.02 7.74
CA GLU A 153 -31.22 -3.09 8.74
C GLU A 153 -30.51 -4.38 8.29
N ARG A 154 -30.48 -4.64 6.96
CA ARG A 154 -29.90 -5.86 6.38
C ARG A 154 -28.56 -5.62 5.67
N ARG A 155 -27.83 -4.58 6.04
CA ARG A 155 -26.55 -4.20 5.43
C ARG A 155 -25.57 -5.37 5.41
N ASP A 156 -25.38 -6.03 6.54
CA ASP A 156 -24.41 -7.11 6.69
C ASP A 156 -24.80 -8.35 5.88
N ASP A 157 -26.12 -8.60 5.75
CA ASP A 157 -26.64 -9.74 4.98
C ASP A 157 -26.30 -9.65 3.47
N THR A 158 -25.98 -8.44 2.99
CA THR A 158 -25.58 -8.23 1.60
C THR A 158 -24.07 -8.01 1.45
N LEU A 159 -23.44 -7.26 2.35
CA LEU A 159 -22.00 -6.98 2.28
C LEU A 159 -21.14 -8.22 2.55
N VAL A 160 -21.52 -9.06 3.52
CA VAL A 160 -20.76 -10.27 3.86
C VAL A 160 -20.70 -11.25 2.70
N PRO A 161 -21.83 -11.69 2.09
CA PRO A 161 -21.76 -12.60 0.94
C PRO A 161 -21.06 -11.99 -0.27
N LEU A 162 -21.23 -10.68 -0.54
CA LEU A 162 -20.52 -10.00 -1.62
C LEU A 162 -18.99 -10.08 -1.39
N LEU A 163 -18.53 -9.78 -0.19
CA LEU A 163 -17.10 -9.84 0.14
C LEU A 163 -16.57 -11.27 0.09
N VAL A 164 -17.33 -12.25 0.56
CA VAL A 164 -16.95 -13.67 0.48
C VAL A 164 -16.79 -14.10 -0.99
N VAL A 165 -17.70 -13.70 -1.86
CA VAL A 165 -17.60 -14.00 -3.31
C VAL A 165 -16.35 -13.35 -3.91
N ILE A 166 -16.07 -12.07 -3.59
CA ILE A 166 -14.87 -11.39 -4.08
C ILE A 166 -13.59 -12.09 -3.57
N ILE A 167 -13.56 -12.46 -2.29
CA ILE A 167 -12.42 -13.17 -1.69
C ILE A 167 -12.16 -14.50 -2.40
N LEU A 168 -13.18 -15.32 -2.52
CA LEU A 168 -13.03 -16.64 -3.14
C LEU A 168 -12.66 -16.55 -4.62
N ALA A 169 -13.36 -15.72 -5.40
CA ALA A 169 -13.10 -15.53 -6.83
C ALA A 169 -11.67 -15.00 -7.08
N SER A 170 -11.27 -13.96 -6.32
CA SER A 170 -9.94 -13.35 -6.46
C SER A 170 -8.82 -14.28 -5.99
N LEU A 171 -9.01 -15.03 -4.89
CA LEU A 171 -8.02 -15.99 -4.39
C LEU A 171 -7.84 -17.16 -5.37
N LEU A 172 -8.93 -17.74 -5.86
CA LEU A 172 -8.87 -18.83 -6.86
C LEU A 172 -8.19 -18.34 -8.14
N TRP A 173 -8.52 -17.12 -8.59
CA TRP A 173 -7.83 -16.50 -9.72
C TRP A 173 -6.36 -16.23 -9.44
N SER A 174 -6.01 -15.79 -8.23
CA SER A 174 -4.63 -15.62 -7.80
C SER A 174 -3.82 -16.90 -7.88
N ILE A 175 -4.36 -18.01 -7.34
CA ILE A 175 -3.72 -19.32 -7.39
C ILE A 175 -3.55 -19.79 -8.85
N HIS A 176 -4.60 -19.67 -9.65
CA HIS A 176 -4.59 -20.09 -11.05
C HIS A 176 -3.61 -19.27 -11.90
N LEU A 177 -3.69 -17.93 -11.85
CA LEU A 177 -2.83 -17.08 -12.67
C LEU A 177 -1.36 -17.18 -12.23
N THR A 178 -1.08 -17.33 -10.94
CA THR A 178 0.28 -17.51 -10.42
C THR A 178 0.93 -18.78 -10.98
N SER A 179 0.17 -19.87 -11.20
CA SER A 179 0.69 -21.10 -11.77
C SER A 179 1.01 -20.98 -13.26
N ILE A 180 0.40 -20.04 -13.98
CA ILE A 180 0.59 -19.84 -15.43
C ILE A 180 1.59 -18.72 -15.69
N ASN A 181 1.43 -17.58 -15.01
CA ASN A 181 2.25 -16.37 -15.17
C ASN A 181 2.33 -15.59 -13.85
N SER A 182 3.35 -15.91 -13.06
CA SER A 182 3.57 -15.32 -11.74
C SER A 182 3.82 -13.79 -11.84
N THR A 183 4.45 -13.30 -12.90
CA THR A 183 4.69 -11.86 -13.12
C THR A 183 3.37 -11.11 -13.27
N GLN A 184 2.49 -11.57 -14.16
CA GLN A 184 1.17 -10.96 -14.29
C GLN A 184 0.35 -11.07 -13.00
N ALA A 185 0.42 -12.22 -12.33
CA ALA A 185 -0.27 -12.43 -11.06
C ALA A 185 0.22 -11.45 -9.99
N PHE A 186 1.52 -11.13 -9.95
CA PHE A 186 2.10 -10.24 -8.95
C PHE A 186 1.52 -8.84 -9.02
N PHE A 187 1.39 -8.26 -10.22
CA PHE A 187 0.95 -6.89 -10.44
C PHE A 187 -0.56 -6.72 -10.66
N SER A 188 -1.31 -7.82 -10.85
CA SER A 188 -2.73 -7.78 -11.16
C SER A 188 -3.58 -7.35 -9.96
N PRO A 189 -4.49 -6.37 -10.09
CA PRO A 189 -5.41 -6.03 -9.02
C PRO A 189 -6.41 -7.17 -8.74
N PHE A 190 -6.73 -7.98 -9.74
CA PHE A 190 -7.68 -9.09 -9.61
C PHE A 190 -7.15 -10.24 -8.77
N THR A 191 -5.84 -10.45 -8.72
CA THR A 191 -5.19 -11.48 -7.88
C THR A 191 -4.94 -10.99 -6.46
N ARG A 192 -5.07 -9.69 -6.20
CA ARG A 192 -4.82 -9.02 -4.92
C ARG A 192 -6.11 -8.54 -4.24
N ALA A 193 -7.22 -8.45 -4.97
CA ALA A 193 -8.47 -7.93 -4.44
C ALA A 193 -8.98 -8.70 -3.21
N TRP A 194 -8.69 -10.00 -3.08
CA TRP A 194 -9.08 -10.81 -1.93
C TRP A 194 -8.42 -10.35 -0.62
N GLU A 195 -7.21 -9.83 -0.68
CA GLU A 195 -6.47 -9.33 0.49
C GLU A 195 -7.15 -8.06 1.04
N LEU A 196 -7.50 -7.13 0.16
CA LEU A 196 -8.26 -5.92 0.50
C LEU A 196 -9.70 -6.26 0.94
N ALA A 197 -10.34 -7.20 0.23
CA ALA A 197 -11.70 -7.64 0.56
C ALA A 197 -11.77 -8.37 1.92
N LEU A 198 -10.73 -9.13 2.29
CA LEU A 198 -10.62 -9.74 3.62
C LEU A 198 -10.54 -8.66 4.71
N GLY A 199 -9.75 -7.63 4.49
CA GLY A 199 -9.72 -6.46 5.37
C GLY A 199 -11.09 -5.77 5.49
N ALA A 200 -11.79 -5.61 4.36
CA ALA A 200 -13.14 -5.05 4.34
C ALA A 200 -14.15 -5.93 5.10
N LEU A 201 -14.06 -7.25 4.96
CA LEU A 201 -14.89 -8.21 5.68
C LEU A 201 -14.72 -8.10 7.20
N LEU A 202 -13.46 -7.97 7.66
CA LEU A 202 -13.17 -7.75 9.08
C LEU A 202 -13.79 -6.45 9.60
N ALA A 203 -13.81 -5.39 8.81
CA ALA A 203 -14.45 -4.13 9.20
C ALA A 203 -15.97 -4.27 9.34
N VAL A 204 -16.62 -4.97 8.40
CA VAL A 204 -18.08 -5.23 8.45
C VAL A 204 -18.45 -6.10 9.64
N THR A 205 -17.60 -7.08 10.00
CA THR A 205 -17.88 -8.04 11.08
C THR A 205 -17.28 -7.62 12.42
N ALA A 206 -16.65 -6.46 12.52
CA ALA A 206 -15.92 -6.02 13.74
C ALA A 206 -16.80 -6.00 15.01
N GLU A 207 -18.05 -5.56 14.91
CA GLU A 207 -18.99 -5.57 16.05
C GLU A 207 -19.28 -6.99 16.55
N LYS A 208 -19.45 -7.95 15.63
CA LYS A 208 -19.70 -9.36 16.00
C LYS A 208 -18.49 -9.97 16.71
N MET A 209 -17.28 -9.58 16.33
CA MET A 209 -16.04 -10.04 16.97
C MET A 209 -15.89 -9.57 18.43
N GLN A 210 -16.50 -8.43 18.80
CA GLN A 210 -16.48 -7.94 20.20
C GLN A 210 -17.19 -8.87 21.19
N HIS A 211 -18.05 -9.78 20.72
CA HIS A 211 -18.72 -10.78 21.56
C HIS A 211 -17.84 -12.01 21.82
N MET A 212 -16.67 -12.12 21.21
CA MET A 212 -15.73 -13.20 21.49
C MET A 212 -15.09 -13.03 22.88
N PRO A 213 -14.66 -14.12 23.52
CA PRO A 213 -13.96 -14.06 24.82
C PRO A 213 -12.71 -13.17 24.73
N ARG A 214 -12.52 -12.26 25.68
CA ARG A 214 -11.40 -11.29 25.67
C ARG A 214 -10.02 -11.94 25.57
N TRP A 215 -9.82 -13.13 26.15
CA TRP A 215 -8.55 -13.86 26.07
C TRP A 215 -8.18 -14.23 24.61
N SER A 216 -9.18 -14.47 23.77
CA SER A 216 -8.93 -14.82 22.37
C SER A 216 -8.30 -13.68 21.57
N GLY A 217 -8.52 -12.41 21.98
CA GLY A 217 -7.93 -11.25 21.31
C GLY A 217 -6.40 -11.27 21.36
N GLY A 218 -5.81 -11.59 22.50
CA GLY A 218 -4.36 -11.76 22.66
C GLY A 218 -3.83 -12.95 21.84
N ALA A 219 -4.51 -14.09 21.91
CA ALA A 219 -4.13 -15.29 21.17
C ALA A 219 -4.15 -15.07 19.65
N LEU A 220 -5.19 -14.41 19.12
CA LEU A 220 -5.30 -14.05 17.72
C LEU A 220 -4.16 -13.12 17.26
N ARG A 221 -3.81 -12.10 18.05
CA ARG A 221 -2.70 -11.19 17.74
C ARG A 221 -1.36 -11.91 17.74
N VAL A 222 -1.09 -12.79 18.71
CA VAL A 222 0.15 -13.59 18.74
C VAL A 222 0.21 -14.53 17.56
N ALA A 223 -0.86 -15.29 17.29
CA ALA A 223 -0.92 -16.20 16.15
C ALA A 223 -0.73 -15.46 14.82
N GLY A 224 -1.37 -14.30 14.64
CA GLY A 224 -1.23 -13.48 13.45
C GLY A 224 0.19 -12.93 13.28
N LEU A 225 0.80 -12.43 14.36
CA LEU A 225 2.19 -11.96 14.31
C LEU A 225 3.16 -13.09 13.98
N LEU A 226 3.01 -14.25 14.62
CA LEU A 226 3.82 -15.43 14.32
C LEU A 226 3.66 -15.87 12.87
N ALA A 227 2.43 -15.91 12.34
CA ALA A 227 2.18 -16.26 10.94
C ALA A 227 2.93 -15.32 9.98
N ILE A 228 2.92 -14.00 10.22
CA ILE A 228 3.65 -13.03 9.40
C ILE A 228 5.17 -13.25 9.54
N LEU A 229 5.70 -13.34 10.76
CA LEU A 229 7.13 -13.47 10.99
C LEU A 229 7.70 -14.80 10.45
N LEU A 230 6.98 -15.91 10.66
CA LEU A 230 7.36 -17.21 10.11
C LEU A 230 7.31 -17.21 8.58
N SER A 231 6.30 -16.59 7.97
CA SER A 231 6.27 -16.41 6.51
C SER A 231 7.49 -15.62 6.01
N THR A 232 7.86 -14.55 6.72
CA THR A 232 9.03 -13.72 6.37
C THR A 232 10.33 -14.52 6.48
N TRP A 233 10.41 -15.45 7.41
CA TRP A 233 11.60 -16.28 7.66
C TRP A 233 11.72 -17.47 6.71
N PHE A 234 10.62 -18.20 6.47
CA PHE A 234 10.63 -19.43 5.67
C PHE A 234 10.43 -19.22 4.17
N MET A 235 9.86 -18.09 3.76
CA MET A 235 9.70 -17.74 2.35
C MET A 235 10.87 -16.86 1.88
N SER A 236 11.07 -16.80 0.56
CA SER A 236 12.14 -16.02 -0.06
C SER A 236 11.71 -15.48 -1.42
N SER A 237 12.60 -14.73 -2.09
CA SER A 237 12.40 -14.27 -3.46
C SER A 237 12.25 -15.39 -4.50
N THR A 238 12.63 -16.63 -4.15
CA THR A 238 12.43 -17.80 -5.02
C THR A 238 11.04 -18.46 -4.84
N THR A 239 10.30 -18.05 -3.81
CA THR A 239 8.93 -18.54 -3.61
C THR A 239 8.01 -17.93 -4.68
N VAL A 240 7.29 -18.78 -5.39
CA VAL A 240 6.34 -18.34 -6.44
C VAL A 240 5.21 -17.54 -5.78
N TRP A 241 5.11 -16.27 -6.13
CA TRP A 241 4.23 -15.30 -5.47
C TRP A 241 3.27 -14.64 -6.47
N PRO A 242 1.99 -14.30 -6.08
CA PRO A 242 1.36 -14.49 -4.75
C PRO A 242 0.80 -15.90 -4.50
N GLY A 243 -0.12 -16.36 -5.31
CA GLY A 243 -0.73 -17.71 -5.24
C GLY A 243 -1.17 -18.12 -3.84
N ALA A 244 -1.04 -19.42 -3.55
CA ALA A 244 -1.41 -19.99 -2.26
C ALA A 244 -0.49 -19.54 -1.10
N HIS A 245 0.75 -19.16 -1.40
CA HIS A 245 1.72 -18.78 -0.37
C HIS A 245 1.33 -17.46 0.34
N SER A 246 0.62 -16.57 -0.35
CA SER A 246 0.15 -15.31 0.25
C SER A 246 -0.95 -15.50 1.31
N ILE A 247 -1.58 -16.68 1.39
CA ILE A 247 -2.65 -16.96 2.36
C ILE A 247 -2.14 -16.81 3.80
N ILE A 248 -0.93 -17.31 4.10
CA ILE A 248 -0.42 -17.33 5.48
C ILE A 248 -0.21 -15.91 6.02
N PRO A 249 0.57 -15.01 5.38
CA PRO A 249 0.76 -13.64 5.90
C PRO A 249 -0.52 -12.81 5.87
N VAL A 250 -1.40 -13.01 4.87
CA VAL A 250 -2.67 -12.30 4.76
C VAL A 250 -3.64 -12.70 5.87
N VAL A 251 -3.78 -13.99 6.14
CA VAL A 251 -4.55 -14.50 7.29
C VAL A 251 -3.90 -14.03 8.59
N GLY A 252 -2.56 -14.03 8.68
CA GLY A 252 -1.84 -13.48 9.82
C GLY A 252 -2.21 -12.01 10.11
N ALA A 253 -2.25 -11.17 9.06
CA ALA A 253 -2.69 -9.79 9.18
C ALA A 253 -4.17 -9.68 9.61
N ALA A 254 -5.03 -10.54 9.06
CA ALA A 254 -6.43 -10.60 9.43
C ALA A 254 -6.63 -10.98 10.91
N LEU A 255 -5.89 -11.97 11.41
CA LEU A 255 -5.91 -12.39 12.83
C LEU A 255 -5.45 -11.27 13.77
N MET A 256 -4.41 -10.52 13.39
CA MET A 256 -3.97 -9.36 14.18
C MET A 256 -5.04 -8.26 14.25
N ILE A 257 -5.74 -7.99 13.15
CA ILE A 257 -6.84 -7.00 13.11
C ILE A 257 -8.02 -7.50 13.93
N ALA A 258 -8.43 -8.76 13.74
CA ALA A 258 -9.51 -9.38 14.48
C ALA A 258 -9.24 -9.37 16.00
N GLY A 259 -8.04 -9.78 16.41
CA GLY A 259 -7.63 -9.74 17.81
C GLY A 259 -7.67 -8.32 18.42
N GLY A 260 -7.36 -7.29 17.61
CA GLY A 260 -7.50 -5.89 18.00
C GLY A 260 -8.95 -5.43 18.17
N SER A 261 -9.87 -6.00 17.40
CA SER A 261 -11.31 -5.72 17.52
C SER A 261 -11.94 -6.42 18.74
N VAL A 262 -11.45 -7.63 19.10
CA VAL A 262 -11.93 -8.40 20.25
C VAL A 262 -11.50 -7.78 21.58
N SER A 263 -10.23 -7.44 21.72
CA SER A 263 -9.66 -6.89 22.95
C SER A 263 -8.70 -5.74 22.66
N PRO A 264 -9.19 -4.51 22.65
CA PRO A 264 -8.33 -3.33 22.50
C PRO A 264 -7.24 -3.26 23.58
N ASP A 265 -7.54 -3.59 24.83
CA ASP A 265 -6.68 -3.45 26.01
C ASP A 265 -5.93 -4.75 26.37
N SER A 266 -5.35 -5.44 25.40
CA SER A 266 -4.52 -6.61 25.68
C SER A 266 -3.05 -6.20 25.90
N GLY A 267 -2.24 -7.02 26.59
CA GLY A 267 -0.81 -6.72 26.85
C GLY A 267 0.03 -6.39 25.61
N PHE A 268 -0.50 -6.58 24.41
CA PHE A 268 0.05 -6.11 23.14
C PHE A 268 0.11 -4.58 23.03
N ASP A 269 -0.66 -3.86 23.84
CA ASP A 269 -0.71 -2.41 23.81
C ASP A 269 0.59 -1.77 24.28
N VAL A 270 1.36 -2.46 25.11
CA VAL A 270 2.72 -2.03 25.49
C VAL A 270 3.60 -1.86 24.26
N VAL A 271 3.53 -2.80 23.31
CA VAL A 271 4.30 -2.74 22.07
C VAL A 271 3.68 -1.76 21.08
N THR A 272 2.36 -1.82 20.88
CA THR A 272 1.68 -0.98 19.88
C THR A 272 1.63 0.49 20.27
N ASN A 273 1.67 0.81 21.57
CA ASN A 273 1.69 2.17 22.09
C ASN A 273 3.12 2.73 22.25
N PHE A 274 4.15 1.95 21.92
CA PHE A 274 5.51 2.46 21.97
C PHE A 274 5.69 3.63 20.95
N PRO A 275 6.12 4.82 21.41
CA PRO A 275 6.09 6.04 20.58
C PRO A 275 6.78 5.91 19.23
N VAL A 276 7.90 5.17 19.18
CA VAL A 276 8.65 4.95 17.93
C VAL A 276 7.84 4.12 16.94
N ILE A 277 7.13 3.08 17.40
CA ILE A 277 6.29 2.23 16.54
C ILE A 277 5.12 3.03 15.99
N GLN A 278 4.49 3.85 16.82
CA GLN A 278 3.42 4.74 16.37
C GLN A 278 3.93 5.77 15.37
N TRP A 279 5.09 6.36 15.64
CA TRP A 279 5.72 7.33 14.74
C TRP A 279 6.08 6.73 13.38
N ILE A 280 6.69 5.53 13.35
CA ILE A 280 6.96 4.80 12.09
C ILE A 280 5.64 4.52 11.37
N GLY A 281 4.60 4.14 12.08
CA GLY A 281 3.25 3.93 11.51
C GLY A 281 2.65 5.20 10.90
N LEU A 282 2.94 6.38 11.46
CA LEU A 282 2.50 7.68 10.93
C LEU A 282 3.21 8.03 9.64
N ILE A 283 4.53 7.84 9.57
CA ILE A 283 5.34 8.16 8.38
C ILE A 283 5.36 7.03 7.34
N SER A 284 4.67 5.90 7.60
CA SER A 284 4.76 4.66 6.80
C SER A 284 4.46 4.86 5.32
N TYR A 285 3.54 5.76 4.96
CA TYR A 285 3.23 6.07 3.58
C TYR A 285 4.40 6.81 2.89
N SER A 286 4.89 7.88 3.48
CA SER A 286 6.05 8.61 2.96
C SER A 286 7.29 7.69 2.89
N LEU A 287 7.50 6.83 3.90
CA LEU A 287 8.62 5.87 3.93
C LEU A 287 8.52 4.84 2.79
N TYR A 288 7.30 4.32 2.56
CA TYR A 288 7.06 3.43 1.43
C TYR A 288 7.36 4.07 0.07
N LEU A 289 7.07 5.35 -0.09
CA LEU A 289 7.32 6.06 -1.34
C LEU A 289 8.82 6.31 -1.60
N VAL A 290 9.59 6.70 -0.57
CA VAL A 290 10.95 7.20 -0.75
C VAL A 290 12.05 6.13 -0.66
N HIS A 291 11.83 5.02 0.09
CA HIS A 291 12.87 4.04 0.33
C HIS A 291 13.39 3.39 -0.95
N TRP A 292 12.49 3.04 -1.85
CA TRP A 292 12.83 2.33 -3.09
C TRP A 292 13.68 3.18 -4.05
N PRO A 293 13.27 4.42 -4.44
CA PRO A 293 14.10 5.28 -5.26
C PRO A 293 15.50 5.54 -4.65
N ILE A 294 15.57 5.74 -3.33
CA ILE A 294 16.85 5.98 -2.65
C ILE A 294 17.78 4.76 -2.79
N LEU A 295 17.26 3.57 -2.52
CA LEU A 295 18.05 2.34 -2.60
C LEU A 295 18.43 2.00 -4.04
N THR A 296 17.50 2.09 -4.98
CA THR A 296 17.75 1.72 -6.38
C THR A 296 18.66 2.69 -7.10
N ILE A 297 18.49 4.00 -6.93
CA ILE A 297 19.38 4.99 -7.54
C ILE A 297 20.81 4.84 -6.99
N ALA A 298 20.96 4.61 -5.69
CA ALA A 298 22.26 4.39 -5.11
C ALA A 298 22.92 3.09 -5.61
N ALA A 299 22.14 2.01 -5.76
CA ALA A 299 22.62 0.75 -6.29
C ALA A 299 23.05 0.86 -7.75
N GLU A 300 22.29 1.56 -8.58
CA GLU A 300 22.61 1.78 -10.00
C GLU A 300 23.77 2.76 -10.21
N HIS A 301 23.91 3.75 -9.34
CA HIS A 301 25.03 4.69 -9.40
C HIS A 301 26.37 4.04 -8.99
N SER A 302 26.31 2.99 -8.18
CA SER A 302 27.51 2.30 -7.69
C SER A 302 28.10 1.36 -8.74
N ILE A 303 29.42 1.43 -8.93
CA ILE A 303 30.18 0.55 -9.84
C ILE A 303 30.23 -0.90 -9.31
N SER A 304 30.11 -1.06 -8.00
CA SER A 304 30.13 -2.35 -7.32
C SER A 304 28.89 -2.53 -6.45
N PRO A 305 28.47 -3.76 -6.15
CA PRO A 305 27.35 -3.99 -5.23
C PRO A 305 27.54 -3.21 -3.92
N LEU A 306 26.47 -2.58 -3.44
CA LEU A 306 26.52 -1.82 -2.21
C LEU A 306 26.94 -2.72 -1.03
N SER A 307 27.76 -2.18 -0.12
CA SER A 307 28.04 -2.87 1.12
C SER A 307 26.79 -2.91 2.01
N ARG A 308 26.65 -3.94 2.84
CA ARG A 308 25.54 -4.02 3.81
C ARG A 308 25.43 -2.79 4.71
N GLY A 309 26.59 -2.23 5.12
CA GLY A 309 26.62 -0.99 5.89
C GLY A 309 25.98 0.17 5.15
N THR A 310 26.32 0.35 3.87
CA THR A 310 25.76 1.40 3.01
C THR A 310 24.23 1.21 2.81
N GLU A 311 23.78 -0.03 2.61
CA GLU A 311 22.33 -0.30 2.49
C GLU A 311 21.56 0.08 3.77
N TRP A 312 22.14 -0.17 4.93
CA TRP A 312 21.55 0.21 6.22
C TRP A 312 21.55 1.73 6.44
N GLU A 313 22.63 2.41 6.05
CA GLU A 313 22.70 3.88 6.07
C GLU A 313 21.62 4.47 5.17
N LEU A 314 21.45 3.95 3.96
CA LEU A 314 20.41 4.39 3.01
C LEU A 314 18.99 4.12 3.52
N ALA A 315 18.76 2.99 4.21
CA ALA A 315 17.50 2.73 4.90
C ALA A 315 17.27 3.78 6.00
N GLY A 316 18.29 4.14 6.77
CA GLY A 316 18.24 5.23 7.74
C GLY A 316 17.94 6.59 7.11
N VAL A 317 18.60 6.92 5.99
CA VAL A 317 18.33 8.13 5.19
C VAL A 317 16.88 8.15 4.71
N SER A 318 16.38 6.99 4.27
CA SER A 318 14.97 6.87 3.84
C SER A 318 13.98 7.21 4.96
N VAL A 319 14.28 6.82 6.20
CA VAL A 319 13.45 7.19 7.37
C VAL A 319 13.47 8.71 7.60
N VAL A 320 14.64 9.35 7.50
CA VAL A 320 14.77 10.81 7.66
C VAL A 320 14.01 11.54 6.55
N VAL A 321 14.20 11.16 5.28
CA VAL A 321 13.51 11.75 4.13
C VAL A 321 11.99 11.55 4.24
N ALA A 322 11.56 10.37 4.68
CA ALA A 322 10.14 10.09 4.94
C ALA A 322 9.56 10.98 6.04
N ALA A 323 10.28 11.20 7.12
CA ALA A 323 9.86 12.11 8.18
C ALA A 323 9.73 13.54 7.67
N VAL A 324 10.72 14.03 6.92
CA VAL A 324 10.67 15.35 6.28
C VAL A 324 9.47 15.47 5.36
N SER A 325 9.26 14.49 4.46
CA SER A 325 8.10 14.43 3.57
C SER A 325 6.77 14.45 4.32
N TYR A 326 6.67 13.65 5.40
CA TYR A 326 5.46 13.61 6.21
C TYR A 326 5.16 14.95 6.88
N TYR A 327 6.15 15.56 7.55
CA TYR A 327 5.93 16.79 8.32
C TYR A 327 5.81 18.03 7.45
N LEU A 328 6.49 18.10 6.31
CA LEU A 328 6.47 19.29 5.44
C LEU A 328 5.46 19.21 4.30
N ILE A 329 5.04 18.00 3.86
CA ILE A 329 4.18 17.84 2.70
C ILE A 329 2.86 17.13 3.08
N GLU A 330 2.93 15.88 3.56
CA GLU A 330 1.73 15.06 3.76
C GLU A 330 0.81 15.65 4.84
N ARG A 331 1.33 15.89 6.04
CA ARG A 331 0.56 16.36 7.18
C ARG A 331 -0.02 17.77 6.97
N PRO A 332 0.73 18.77 6.50
CA PRO A 332 0.20 20.13 6.25
C PRO A 332 -0.92 20.13 5.22
N VAL A 333 -0.72 19.48 4.05
CA VAL A 333 -1.72 19.48 2.99
C VAL A 333 -2.98 18.73 3.42
N ARG A 334 -2.82 17.59 4.10
CA ARG A 334 -3.95 16.79 4.60
C ARG A 334 -4.86 17.59 5.53
N ASN A 335 -4.27 18.45 6.37
CA ASN A 335 -4.97 19.20 7.41
C ASN A 335 -5.24 20.66 7.03
N PHE A 336 -4.90 21.09 5.80
CA PHE A 336 -5.05 22.48 5.39
C PHE A 336 -6.53 22.89 5.36
N SER A 337 -6.89 23.85 6.21
CA SER A 337 -8.29 24.19 6.50
C SER A 337 -9.09 24.61 5.26
N LEU A 338 -8.48 25.33 4.32
CA LEU A 338 -9.14 25.76 3.09
C LEU A 338 -9.48 24.55 2.18
N LEU A 339 -8.57 23.56 2.05
CA LEU A 339 -8.82 22.35 1.28
C LEU A 339 -9.87 21.45 1.93
N VAL A 340 -9.95 21.47 3.26
CA VAL A 340 -10.97 20.73 4.01
C VAL A 340 -12.33 21.41 3.87
N ARG A 341 -12.37 22.74 3.93
CA ARG A 341 -13.61 23.53 3.85
C ARG A 341 -14.19 23.58 2.43
N TYR A 342 -13.34 23.77 1.43
CA TYR A 342 -13.75 23.95 0.04
C TYR A 342 -13.31 22.75 -0.82
N ARG A 343 -14.19 21.79 -1.05
CA ARG A 343 -13.90 20.55 -1.80
C ARG A 343 -13.32 20.82 -3.19
N TRP A 344 -13.86 21.81 -3.91
CA TRP A 344 -13.40 22.13 -5.26
C TRP A 344 -11.91 22.52 -5.31
N LEU A 345 -11.38 23.19 -4.26
CA LEU A 345 -9.95 23.49 -4.14
C LEU A 345 -9.11 22.21 -4.03
N THR A 346 -9.61 21.19 -3.34
CA THR A 346 -8.94 19.89 -3.26
C THR A 346 -8.85 19.22 -4.63
N TYR A 347 -9.93 19.24 -5.40
CA TYR A 347 -9.94 18.67 -6.75
C TYR A 347 -9.08 19.48 -7.72
N LEU A 348 -9.11 20.80 -7.64
CA LEU A 348 -8.24 21.68 -8.41
C LEU A 348 -6.76 21.43 -8.07
N MET A 349 -6.42 21.33 -6.80
CA MET A 349 -5.06 20.94 -6.36
C MET A 349 -4.67 19.58 -6.93
N GLY A 350 -5.55 18.58 -6.86
CA GLY A 350 -5.29 17.26 -7.42
C GLY A 350 -5.01 17.30 -8.92
N ALA A 351 -5.83 18.01 -9.68
CA ALA A 351 -5.63 18.21 -11.12
C ALA A 351 -4.33 18.97 -11.41
N ALA A 352 -4.01 20.01 -10.64
CA ALA A 352 -2.76 20.76 -10.79
C ALA A 352 -1.51 19.90 -10.51
N LEU A 353 -1.54 19.06 -9.48
CA LEU A 353 -0.44 18.15 -9.15
C LEU A 353 -0.22 17.09 -10.25
N ILE A 354 -1.30 16.50 -10.76
CA ILE A 354 -1.22 15.57 -11.90
C ILE A 354 -0.69 16.29 -13.14
N GLY A 355 -1.22 17.47 -13.46
CA GLY A 355 -0.77 18.29 -14.58
C GLY A 355 0.71 18.67 -14.49
N LEU A 356 1.17 19.06 -13.29
CA LEU A 356 2.58 19.36 -13.01
C LEU A 356 3.46 18.13 -13.25
N THR A 357 3.04 16.96 -12.76
CA THR A 357 3.78 15.71 -12.97
C THR A 357 3.94 15.42 -14.47
N TYR A 358 2.87 15.48 -15.23
CA TYR A 358 2.93 15.28 -16.68
C TYR A 358 3.74 16.36 -17.41
N ALA A 359 3.66 17.62 -16.99
CA ALA A 359 4.48 18.70 -17.56
C ALA A 359 5.98 18.42 -17.37
N VAL A 360 6.39 17.97 -16.18
CA VAL A 360 7.78 17.57 -15.90
C VAL A 360 8.19 16.37 -16.73
N ILE A 361 7.34 15.33 -16.82
CA ILE A 361 7.61 14.15 -17.63
C ILE A 361 7.85 14.54 -19.11
N PHE A 362 6.92 15.27 -19.70
CA PHE A 362 7.03 15.67 -21.10
C PHE A 362 8.20 16.62 -21.34
N TRP A 363 8.50 17.52 -20.42
CA TRP A 363 9.66 18.39 -20.51
C TRP A 363 10.97 17.58 -20.60
N HIS A 364 11.14 16.57 -19.73
CA HIS A 364 12.32 15.70 -19.76
C HIS A 364 12.41 14.85 -21.03
N LEU A 365 11.28 14.31 -21.51
CA LEU A 365 11.26 13.48 -22.71
C LEU A 365 11.47 14.28 -24.00
N HIS A 366 11.13 15.58 -24.05
CA HIS A 366 11.22 16.43 -25.26
C HIS A 366 12.53 17.21 -25.34
N ASN A 367 13.05 17.71 -24.23
CA ASN A 367 14.18 18.65 -24.24
C ASN A 367 15.52 17.96 -24.04
N GLN A 368 15.54 16.67 -23.91
CA GLN A 368 16.76 15.90 -23.67
C GLN A 368 16.96 14.75 -24.68
N GLY A 369 16.17 14.70 -25.77
CA GLY A 369 16.31 13.79 -26.92
C GLY A 369 17.18 14.32 -28.03
#